data_e870d4adb1feece3aed500cbe98583cb
#
_entry.id   e870d4adb1feece3aed500cbe98583cb
#
_cell.length_a   1.000
_cell.length_b   1.000
_cell.length_c   1.000
_cell.angle_alpha   90.00
_cell.angle_beta   90.00
_cell.angle_gamma   90.00
#
_symmetry.space_group_name_H-M   'P 1'
#
loop_
_entity.id
_entity.type
_entity.pdbx_description
1 polymer ?
#
loop_
_entity_poly.entity_id
_entity_poly.type
_entity_poly.pdbx_seq_one_letter_code
_entity_poly.pdbx_strand_id
1 'polypeptide(L)'
;MTMYIPATSLPDTSRDDIKTLRALLPFLWNYRGRVLLALGFLILAKVANVGVPLVLKDIVDSLDSNTHSLLVLPLALLLAYGALRLASSLFNELRDSVFARVRHGAMRSVSLKVLEHLHTLSLRYHLERKTGGLSRDIDRGTRSVSSLMNYMVFSILPTLVEIALVAGILLSRYDIWFTVVTLVAVVTYIVFTMR
;
A
#
# COMPACT_ATOMS: atom_id res chain seq x y z
N MET A 1 -11.70 46.34 -24.49
CA MET A 1 -10.51 45.62 -24.96
C MET A 1 -10.35 44.39 -24.06
N THR A 2 -11.02 43.31 -24.46
CA THR A 2 -11.10 42.06 -23.68
C THR A 2 -9.78 41.29 -23.88
N MET A 3 -9.00 41.21 -22.84
CA MET A 3 -7.70 40.49 -22.82
C MET A 3 -8.02 38.98 -22.84
N TYR A 4 -7.85 38.35 -24.01
CA TYR A 4 -7.96 36.91 -24.18
C TYR A 4 -6.78 36.26 -23.43
N ILE A 5 -7.06 35.65 -22.30
CA ILE A 5 -6.10 34.79 -21.59
C ILE A 5 -6.16 33.41 -22.28
N PRO A 6 -5.11 32.98 -22.99
CA PRO A 6 -5.14 31.65 -23.60
C PRO A 6 -5.30 30.63 -22.48
N ALA A 7 -6.31 29.76 -22.62
CA ALA A 7 -6.49 28.62 -21.75
C ALA A 7 -5.17 27.82 -21.76
N THR A 8 -4.58 27.63 -20.60
CA THR A 8 -3.40 26.79 -20.40
C THR A 8 -3.72 25.43 -21.02
N SER A 9 -3.00 25.07 -22.09
CA SER A 9 -3.14 23.76 -22.71
C SER A 9 -3.09 22.70 -21.62
N LEU A 10 -4.13 21.86 -21.58
CA LEU A 10 -4.13 20.69 -20.69
C LEU A 10 -2.84 19.92 -20.92
N PRO A 11 -2.11 19.53 -19.87
CA PRO A 11 -0.90 18.76 -20.04
C PRO A 11 -1.24 17.49 -20.81
N ASP A 12 -0.37 17.15 -21.79
CA ASP A 12 -0.47 15.94 -22.60
C ASP A 12 -0.80 14.73 -21.73
N THR A 13 -1.87 14.02 -22.09
CA THR A 13 -2.42 12.89 -21.34
C THR A 13 -1.58 11.60 -21.45
N SER A 14 -0.36 11.65 -21.95
CA SER A 14 0.58 10.54 -21.83
C SER A 14 1.10 10.47 -20.37
N ARG A 15 0.25 10.02 -19.48
CA ARG A 15 0.62 9.73 -18.09
C ARG A 15 1.53 8.50 -18.07
N ASP A 16 2.83 8.74 -18.11
CA ASP A 16 3.83 7.73 -17.78
C ASP A 16 3.88 7.54 -16.25
N ASP A 17 2.84 6.91 -15.72
CA ASP A 17 2.72 6.65 -14.28
C ASP A 17 3.91 5.85 -13.75
N ILE A 18 4.45 4.94 -14.56
CA ILE A 18 5.64 4.14 -14.26
C ILE A 18 6.90 5.02 -14.15
N LYS A 19 7.07 6.02 -15.01
CA LYS A 19 8.20 6.97 -14.91
C LYS A 19 8.10 7.81 -13.64
N THR A 20 6.91 8.25 -13.29
CA THR A 20 6.66 9.01 -12.06
C THR A 20 6.98 8.18 -10.82
N LEU A 21 6.57 6.92 -10.79
CA LEU A 21 6.90 5.98 -9.72
C LEU A 21 8.41 5.74 -9.62
N ARG A 22 9.08 5.54 -10.74
CA ARG A 22 10.53 5.35 -10.79
C ARG A 22 11.30 6.59 -10.31
N ALA A 23 10.77 7.78 -10.56
CA ALA A 23 11.34 9.02 -10.06
C ALA A 23 11.23 9.20 -8.54
N LEU A 24 10.25 8.52 -7.88
CA LEU A 24 10.08 8.55 -6.44
C LEU A 24 10.98 7.54 -5.69
N LEU A 25 11.43 6.48 -6.37
CA LEU A 25 12.28 5.44 -5.79
C LEU A 25 13.55 6.00 -5.10
N PRO A 26 14.31 6.95 -5.68
CA PRO A 26 15.51 7.49 -5.04
C PRO A 26 15.22 8.17 -3.69
N PHE A 27 14.05 8.81 -3.55
CA PHE A 27 13.65 9.47 -2.30
C PHE A 27 13.31 8.45 -1.20
N LEU A 28 12.74 7.30 -1.58
CA LEU A 28 12.49 6.18 -0.67
C LEU A 28 13.78 5.48 -0.26
N TRP A 29 14.76 5.39 -1.17
CA TRP A 29 16.03 4.72 -0.93
C TRP A 29 16.86 5.38 0.17
N ASN A 30 16.71 6.69 0.38
CA ASN A 30 17.31 7.40 1.50
C ASN A 30 16.85 6.87 2.88
N TYR A 31 15.68 6.22 2.91
CA TYR A 31 15.08 5.64 4.13
C TYR A 31 15.01 4.13 4.08
N ARG A 32 15.91 3.46 3.33
CA ARG A 32 15.90 2.01 3.05
C ARG A 32 15.68 1.14 4.29
N GLY A 33 16.33 1.45 5.41
CA GLY A 33 16.16 0.67 6.65
C GLY A 33 14.72 0.70 7.18
N ARG A 34 14.08 1.88 7.15
CA ARG A 34 12.67 2.01 7.57
C ARG A 34 11.70 1.40 6.56
N VAL A 35 12.01 1.50 5.28
CA VAL A 35 11.21 0.87 4.22
C VAL A 35 11.26 -0.65 4.36
N LEU A 36 12.45 -1.24 4.57
CA LEU A 36 12.61 -2.67 4.80
C LEU A 36 11.90 -3.12 6.09
N LEU A 37 11.95 -2.32 7.16
CA LEU A 37 11.25 -2.59 8.41
C LEU A 37 9.73 -2.57 8.22
N ALA A 38 9.21 -1.58 7.50
CA ALA A 38 7.78 -1.50 7.16
C ALA A 38 7.33 -2.68 6.29
N LEU A 39 8.15 -3.10 5.32
CA LEU A 39 7.88 -4.30 4.52
C LEU A 39 7.91 -5.58 5.37
N GLY A 40 8.84 -5.69 6.33
CA GLY A 40 8.88 -6.79 7.28
C GLY A 40 7.59 -6.88 8.11
N PHE A 41 7.13 -5.76 8.67
CA PHE A 41 5.86 -5.71 9.39
C PHE A 41 4.65 -6.01 8.50
N LEU A 42 4.68 -5.57 7.25
CA LEU A 42 3.66 -5.93 6.27
C LEU A 42 3.56 -7.44 6.07
N ILE A 43 4.68 -8.10 5.84
CA ILE A 43 4.73 -9.55 5.65
C ILE A 43 4.23 -10.28 6.91
N LEU A 44 4.72 -9.88 8.09
CA LEU A 44 4.29 -10.47 9.36
C LEU A 44 2.78 -10.30 9.61
N ALA A 45 2.25 -9.10 9.33
CA ALA A 45 0.82 -8.83 9.44
C ALA A 45 0.00 -9.74 8.49
N LYS A 46 0.47 -9.92 7.25
CA LYS A 46 -0.22 -10.75 6.26
C LYS A 46 -0.13 -12.23 6.58
N VAL A 47 1.02 -12.71 7.05
CA VAL A 47 1.19 -14.09 7.53
C VAL A 47 0.24 -14.36 8.71
N ALA A 48 0.18 -13.45 9.69
CA ALA A 48 -0.74 -13.59 10.82
C ALA A 48 -2.20 -13.58 10.34
N ASN A 49 -2.57 -12.69 9.41
CA ASN A 49 -3.93 -12.61 8.89
C ASN A 49 -4.36 -13.86 8.12
N VAL A 50 -3.48 -14.42 7.29
CA VAL A 50 -3.74 -15.66 6.54
C VAL A 50 -3.74 -16.89 7.47
N GLY A 51 -3.04 -16.83 8.61
CA GLY A 51 -3.08 -17.85 9.65
C GLY A 51 -4.42 -17.95 10.39
N VAL A 52 -5.18 -16.85 10.47
CA VAL A 52 -6.48 -16.80 11.20
C VAL A 52 -7.48 -17.85 10.70
N PRO A 53 -7.81 -17.97 9.40
CA PRO A 53 -8.75 -18.98 8.93
C PRO A 53 -8.22 -20.42 9.08
N LEU A 54 -6.91 -20.64 9.11
CA LEU A 54 -6.34 -21.97 9.33
C LEU A 54 -6.58 -22.42 10.78
N VAL A 55 -6.30 -21.56 11.75
CA VAL A 55 -6.58 -21.85 13.16
C VAL A 55 -8.08 -21.97 13.42
N LEU A 56 -8.91 -21.15 12.75
CA LEU A 56 -10.36 -21.25 12.85
C LEU A 56 -10.86 -22.62 12.36
N LYS A 57 -10.32 -23.11 11.24
CA LYS A 57 -10.62 -24.46 10.76
C LYS A 57 -10.28 -25.50 11.82
N ASP A 58 -9.09 -25.44 12.41
CA ASP A 58 -8.64 -26.41 13.42
C ASP A 58 -9.55 -26.36 14.70
N ILE A 59 -10.07 -25.17 15.04
CA ILE A 59 -11.06 -25.02 16.12
C ILE A 59 -12.35 -25.76 15.76
N VAL A 60 -12.87 -25.54 14.56
CA VAL A 60 -14.13 -26.19 14.10
C VAL A 60 -13.97 -27.70 14.05
N ASP A 61 -12.88 -28.19 13.44
CA ASP A 61 -12.58 -29.62 13.33
C ASP A 61 -12.45 -30.27 14.72
N SER A 62 -11.86 -29.57 15.70
CA SER A 62 -11.73 -30.06 17.08
C SER A 62 -13.08 -30.16 17.82
N LEU A 63 -14.05 -29.32 17.49
CA LEU A 63 -15.40 -29.36 18.06
C LEU A 63 -16.26 -30.48 17.43
N ASP A 64 -16.09 -30.73 16.14
CA ASP A 64 -16.84 -31.77 15.41
C ASP A 64 -16.39 -33.18 15.81
N SER A 65 -15.09 -33.37 16.06
CA SER A 65 -14.52 -34.68 16.44
C SER A 65 -14.89 -35.13 17.87
N ASN A 66 -15.35 -34.24 18.76
CA ASN A 66 -15.64 -34.50 20.16
C ASN A 66 -17.12 -34.79 20.44
N THR A 67 -17.83 -35.50 19.58
CA THR A 67 -19.29 -35.74 19.69
C THR A 67 -19.70 -36.57 20.94
N HIS A 68 -18.76 -37.12 21.73
CA HIS A 68 -19.04 -37.99 22.88
C HIS A 68 -18.34 -37.68 24.21
N SER A 69 -17.53 -36.63 24.29
CA SER A 69 -16.94 -36.21 25.57
C SER A 69 -17.26 -34.74 25.85
N LEU A 70 -17.53 -34.43 27.08
CA LEU A 70 -17.76 -33.08 27.65
C LEU A 70 -17.09 -32.02 26.82
N LEU A 71 -17.81 -30.97 26.42
CA LEU A 71 -17.34 -29.81 25.64
C LEU A 71 -16.04 -29.23 26.22
N VAL A 72 -14.91 -29.88 25.90
CA VAL A 72 -13.58 -29.34 26.22
C VAL A 72 -13.31 -28.27 25.18
N LEU A 73 -13.57 -27.05 25.58
CA LEU A 73 -13.27 -25.89 24.78
C LEU A 73 -11.77 -25.95 24.41
N PRO A 74 -11.38 -25.88 23.12
CA PRO A 74 -9.97 -25.92 22.73
C PRO A 74 -9.30 -24.58 23.05
N LEU A 75 -9.07 -24.34 24.35
CA LEU A 75 -8.61 -23.06 24.89
C LEU A 75 -7.29 -22.60 24.24
N ALA A 76 -6.40 -23.55 23.95
CA ALA A 76 -5.13 -23.24 23.29
C ALA A 76 -5.33 -22.70 21.87
N LEU A 77 -6.27 -23.28 21.10
CA LEU A 77 -6.58 -22.80 19.74
C LEU A 77 -7.29 -21.44 19.77
N LEU A 78 -8.17 -21.21 20.77
CA LEU A 78 -8.80 -19.91 20.96
C LEU A 78 -7.80 -18.82 21.33
N LEU A 79 -6.83 -19.14 22.20
CA LEU A 79 -5.73 -18.23 22.53
C LEU A 79 -4.85 -17.96 21.31
N ALA A 80 -4.53 -18.99 20.52
CA ALA A 80 -3.76 -18.85 19.28
C ALA A 80 -4.49 -17.96 18.26
N TYR A 81 -5.81 -18.15 18.10
CA TYR A 81 -6.63 -17.28 17.26
C TYR A 81 -6.58 -15.81 17.72
N GLY A 82 -6.79 -15.57 19.01
CA GLY A 82 -6.72 -14.23 19.59
C GLY A 82 -5.33 -13.60 19.43
N ALA A 83 -4.27 -14.38 19.66
CA ALA A 83 -2.89 -13.93 19.49
C ALA A 83 -2.58 -13.55 18.03
N LEU A 84 -2.99 -14.35 17.05
CA LEU A 84 -2.84 -14.04 15.63
C LEU A 84 -3.58 -12.77 15.23
N ARG A 85 -4.80 -12.59 15.76
CA ARG A 85 -5.62 -11.40 15.51
C ARG A 85 -4.95 -10.13 16.06
N LEU A 86 -4.48 -10.20 17.30
CA LEU A 86 -3.72 -9.10 17.92
C LEU A 86 -2.40 -8.82 17.19
N ALA A 87 -1.65 -9.87 16.85
CA ALA A 87 -0.41 -9.74 16.12
C ALA A 87 -0.61 -9.08 14.75
N SER A 88 -1.65 -9.48 13.99
CA SER A 88 -1.99 -8.87 12.71
C SER A 88 -2.27 -7.37 12.87
N SER A 89 -3.09 -6.98 13.84
CA SER A 89 -3.39 -5.57 14.13
C SER A 89 -2.13 -4.80 14.55
N LEU A 90 -1.36 -5.35 15.48
CA LEU A 90 -0.13 -4.72 15.97
C LEU A 90 0.87 -4.48 14.84
N PHE A 91 1.13 -5.48 14.00
CA PHE A 91 2.07 -5.34 12.89
C PHE A 91 1.58 -4.34 11.84
N ASN A 92 0.27 -4.22 11.60
CA ASN A 92 -0.28 -3.17 10.73
C ASN A 92 0.00 -1.77 11.31
N GLU A 93 -0.28 -1.54 12.60
CA GLU A 93 -0.01 -0.25 13.25
C GLU A 93 1.47 0.10 13.28
N LEU A 94 2.35 -0.88 13.54
CA LEU A 94 3.80 -0.68 13.51
C LEU A 94 4.28 -0.32 12.09
N ARG A 95 3.77 -1.00 11.06
CA ARG A 95 4.05 -0.66 9.67
C ARG A 95 3.66 0.79 9.37
N ASP A 96 2.45 1.19 9.75
CA ASP A 96 1.90 2.52 9.47
C ASP A 96 2.70 3.61 10.17
N SER A 97 3.07 3.39 11.42
CA SER A 97 3.93 4.31 12.20
C SER A 97 5.33 4.48 11.60
N VAL A 98 5.96 3.37 11.19
CA VAL A 98 7.30 3.40 10.57
C VAL A 98 7.23 4.08 9.21
N PHE A 99 6.22 3.76 8.39
CA PHE A 99 6.08 4.32 7.06
C PHE A 99 5.66 5.79 7.06
N ALA A 100 4.92 6.25 8.04
CA ALA A 100 4.56 7.67 8.17
C ALA A 100 5.81 8.58 8.19
N ARG A 101 6.87 8.18 8.88
CA ARG A 101 8.14 8.93 8.91
C ARG A 101 8.84 8.94 7.54
N VAL A 102 8.79 7.81 6.81
CA VAL A 102 9.34 7.73 5.44
C VAL A 102 8.58 8.68 4.51
N ARG A 103 7.26 8.64 4.55
CA ARG A 103 6.40 9.49 3.74
C ARG A 103 6.66 10.97 3.99
N HIS A 104 6.67 11.41 5.24
CA HIS A 104 6.93 12.82 5.58
C HIS A 104 8.34 13.24 5.18
N GLY A 105 9.34 12.38 5.37
CA GLY A 105 10.71 12.65 4.94
C GLY A 105 10.84 12.77 3.42
N ALA A 106 10.20 11.88 2.66
CA ALA A 106 10.18 11.94 1.21
C ALA A 106 9.47 13.22 0.71
N MET A 107 8.30 13.57 1.30
CA MET A 107 7.57 14.79 0.94
C MET A 107 8.41 16.04 1.18
N ARG A 108 9.07 16.13 2.34
CA ARG A 108 10.00 17.23 2.63
C ARG A 108 11.10 17.33 1.57
N SER A 109 11.71 16.22 1.19
CA SER A 109 12.77 16.19 0.19
C SER A 109 12.29 16.62 -1.19
N VAL A 110 11.08 16.19 -1.59
CA VAL A 110 10.46 16.63 -2.85
C VAL A 110 10.17 18.12 -2.83
N SER A 111 9.55 18.62 -1.75
CA SER A 111 9.22 20.05 -1.62
C SER A 111 10.48 20.93 -1.64
N LEU A 112 11.57 20.51 -0.96
CA LEU A 112 12.83 21.24 -0.98
C LEU A 112 13.44 21.30 -2.39
N LYS A 113 13.48 20.18 -3.12
CA LYS A 113 14.00 20.17 -4.51
C LYS A 113 13.18 21.03 -5.45
N VAL A 114 11.85 21.02 -5.30
CA VAL A 114 10.99 21.92 -6.09
C VAL A 114 11.27 23.37 -5.75
N LEU A 115 11.41 23.71 -4.47
CA LEU A 115 11.70 25.06 -4.02
C LEU A 115 13.08 25.53 -4.50
N GLU A 116 14.13 24.70 -4.36
CA GLU A 116 15.46 24.97 -4.89
C GLU A 116 15.41 25.24 -6.39
N HIS A 117 14.74 24.39 -7.15
CA HIS A 117 14.58 24.58 -8.59
C HIS A 117 13.88 25.91 -8.91
N LEU A 118 12.82 26.26 -8.18
CA LEU A 118 12.14 27.54 -8.37
C LEU A 118 13.06 28.73 -8.13
N HIS A 119 13.93 28.66 -7.14
CA HIS A 119 14.89 29.75 -6.87
C HIS A 119 15.99 29.88 -7.94
N THR A 120 16.23 28.84 -8.74
CA THR A 120 17.16 28.92 -9.89
C THR A 120 16.54 29.53 -11.14
N LEU A 121 15.21 29.73 -11.17
CA LEU A 121 14.52 30.32 -12.30
C LEU A 121 14.71 31.82 -12.36
N SER A 122 14.63 32.39 -13.59
CA SER A 122 14.86 33.81 -13.82
C SER A 122 13.83 34.69 -13.11
N LEU A 123 14.24 35.94 -12.79
CA LEU A 123 13.38 36.96 -12.21
C LEU A 123 12.10 37.19 -13.06
N ARG A 124 12.24 37.12 -14.40
CA ARG A 124 11.14 37.26 -15.33
C ARG A 124 10.03 36.20 -15.06
N TYR A 125 10.40 34.97 -14.79
CA TYR A 125 9.46 33.90 -14.43
C TYR A 125 8.65 34.24 -13.16
N HIS A 126 9.33 34.82 -12.16
CA HIS A 126 8.69 35.19 -10.90
C HIS A 126 7.75 36.41 -11.05
N LEU A 127 8.08 37.35 -11.94
CA LEU A 127 7.26 38.54 -12.19
C LEU A 127 6.02 38.21 -13.03
N GLU A 128 6.11 37.25 -13.95
CA GLU A 128 4.99 36.85 -14.81
C GLU A 128 3.97 35.93 -14.10
N ARG A 129 4.35 35.27 -13.00
CA ARG A 129 3.46 34.37 -12.25
C ARG A 129 3.02 34.93 -10.90
N LYS A 130 1.72 34.74 -10.60
CA LYS A 130 1.17 35.08 -9.29
C LYS A 130 1.69 34.08 -8.23
N THR A 131 2.37 34.57 -7.22
CA THR A 131 2.98 33.77 -6.13
C THR A 131 1.99 32.79 -5.47
N GLY A 132 0.74 33.20 -5.27
CA GLY A 132 -0.30 32.35 -4.70
C GLY A 132 -0.71 31.16 -5.57
N GLY A 133 -0.59 31.26 -6.91
CA GLY A 133 -0.82 30.17 -7.83
C GLY A 133 0.25 29.10 -7.70
N LEU A 134 1.52 29.50 -7.68
CA LEU A 134 2.67 28.62 -7.57
C LEU A 134 2.66 27.80 -6.27
N SER A 135 2.40 28.45 -5.12
CA SER A 135 2.27 27.76 -3.83
C SER A 135 1.18 26.69 -3.86
N ARG A 136 0.03 27.00 -4.45
CA ARG A 136 -1.08 26.05 -4.58
C ARG A 136 -0.74 24.85 -5.47
N ASP A 137 0.02 25.06 -6.55
CA ASP A 137 0.45 24.00 -7.46
C ASP A 137 1.46 23.06 -6.78
N ILE A 138 2.40 23.61 -5.98
CA ILE A 138 3.33 22.83 -5.17
C ILE A 138 2.59 21.98 -4.14
N ASP A 139 1.66 22.57 -3.41
CA ASP A 139 0.86 21.87 -2.40
C ASP A 139 0.02 20.75 -3.02
N ARG A 140 -0.57 21.00 -4.18
CA ARG A 140 -1.35 19.99 -4.91
C ARG A 140 -0.45 18.85 -5.36
N GLY A 141 0.70 19.16 -5.97
CA GLY A 141 1.68 18.17 -6.41
C GLY A 141 2.19 17.30 -5.26
N THR A 142 2.57 17.92 -4.14
CA THR A 142 3.05 17.22 -2.95
C THR A 142 1.98 16.30 -2.35
N ARG A 143 0.73 16.75 -2.28
CA ARG A 143 -0.39 15.91 -1.82
C ARG A 143 -0.64 14.73 -2.75
N SER A 144 -0.59 14.94 -4.07
CA SER A 144 -0.78 13.86 -5.05
C SER A 144 0.30 12.78 -4.91
N VAL A 145 1.56 13.17 -4.76
CA VAL A 145 2.67 12.23 -4.50
C VAL A 145 2.46 11.47 -3.19
N SER A 146 2.05 12.17 -2.11
CA SER A 146 1.74 11.53 -0.83
C SER A 146 0.62 10.50 -0.94
N SER A 147 -0.46 10.85 -1.66
CA SER A 147 -1.59 9.94 -1.89
C SER A 147 -1.17 8.70 -2.70
N LEU A 148 -0.36 8.90 -3.73
CA LEU A 148 0.17 7.80 -4.53
C LEU A 148 1.03 6.85 -3.70
N MET A 149 1.94 7.38 -2.88
CA MET A 149 2.76 6.57 -1.96
C MET A 149 1.91 5.80 -0.96
N ASN A 150 0.87 6.43 -0.39
CA ASN A 150 -0.06 5.76 0.49
C ASN A 150 -0.76 4.60 -0.22
N TYR A 151 -1.33 4.84 -1.40
CA TYR A 151 -2.04 3.83 -2.14
C TYR A 151 -1.15 2.63 -2.49
N MET A 152 0.10 2.87 -2.88
CA MET A 152 1.06 1.80 -3.16
C MET A 152 1.36 0.95 -1.92
N VAL A 153 1.67 1.59 -0.79
CA VAL A 153 2.15 0.88 0.41
C VAL A 153 0.99 0.27 1.22
N PHE A 154 -0.18 0.91 1.24
CA PHE A 154 -1.30 0.47 2.08
C PHE A 154 -2.37 -0.32 1.31
N SER A 155 -2.36 -0.28 -0.03
CA SER A 155 -3.33 -1.02 -0.85
C SER A 155 -2.65 -2.02 -1.78
N ILE A 156 -1.78 -1.58 -2.69
CA ILE A 156 -1.21 -2.45 -3.72
C ILE A 156 -0.28 -3.50 -3.11
N LEU A 157 0.74 -3.08 -2.36
CA LEU A 157 1.72 -4.01 -1.77
C LEU A 157 1.09 -5.07 -0.85
N PRO A 158 0.19 -4.71 0.11
CA PRO A 158 -0.48 -5.70 0.93
C PRO A 158 -1.29 -6.72 0.14
N THR A 159 -2.00 -6.26 -0.90
CA THR A 159 -2.79 -7.15 -1.74
C THR A 159 -1.92 -8.13 -2.54
N LEU A 160 -0.80 -7.66 -3.09
CA LEU A 160 0.14 -8.54 -3.80
C LEU A 160 0.75 -9.60 -2.87
N VAL A 161 1.16 -9.20 -1.66
CA VAL A 161 1.69 -10.12 -0.65
C VAL A 161 0.63 -11.15 -0.25
N GLU A 162 -0.61 -10.72 -0.04
CA GLU A 162 -1.72 -11.61 0.33
C GLU A 162 -2.04 -12.63 -0.78
N ILE A 163 -2.14 -12.18 -2.02
CA ILE A 163 -2.34 -13.08 -3.17
C ILE A 163 -1.20 -14.09 -3.27
N ALA A 164 0.05 -13.65 -3.13
CA ALA A 164 1.21 -14.54 -3.17
C ALA A 164 1.20 -15.57 -2.03
N LEU A 165 0.85 -15.18 -0.81
CA LEU A 165 0.75 -16.08 0.34
C LEU A 165 -0.38 -17.08 0.18
N VAL A 166 -1.57 -16.64 -0.24
CA VAL A 166 -2.73 -17.53 -0.48
C VAL A 166 -2.42 -18.51 -1.59
N ALA A 167 -1.86 -18.05 -2.72
CA ALA A 167 -1.44 -18.93 -3.81
C ALA A 167 -0.39 -19.96 -3.34
N GLY A 168 0.59 -19.54 -2.55
CA GLY A 168 1.61 -20.43 -1.99
C GLY A 168 1.02 -21.51 -1.06
N ILE A 169 0.05 -21.15 -0.22
CA ILE A 169 -0.64 -22.10 0.67
C ILE A 169 -1.50 -23.08 -0.14
N LEU A 170 -2.24 -22.59 -1.14
CA LEU A 170 -3.06 -23.42 -2.00
C LEU A 170 -2.20 -24.43 -2.76
N LEU A 171 -1.06 -24.02 -3.32
CA LEU A 171 -0.12 -24.91 -4.02
C LEU A 171 0.53 -25.94 -3.09
N SER A 172 0.73 -25.59 -1.80
CA SER A 172 1.40 -26.49 -0.86
C SER A 172 0.45 -27.50 -0.19
N ARG A 173 -0.85 -27.16 -0.05
CA ARG A 173 -1.82 -27.97 0.70
C ARG A 173 -2.96 -28.55 -0.12
N TYR A 174 -3.18 -28.05 -1.34
CA TYR A 174 -4.28 -28.44 -2.20
C TYR A 174 -3.79 -28.70 -3.62
N ASP A 175 -4.63 -29.31 -4.46
CA ASP A 175 -4.35 -29.54 -5.87
C ASP A 175 -4.18 -28.22 -6.64
N ILE A 176 -3.34 -28.24 -7.67
CA ILE A 176 -3.04 -27.08 -8.53
C ILE A 176 -4.30 -26.43 -9.11
N TRP A 177 -5.37 -27.21 -9.32
CA TRP A 177 -6.63 -26.74 -9.85
C TRP A 177 -7.28 -25.66 -8.96
N PHE A 178 -7.19 -25.78 -7.64
CA PHE A 178 -7.71 -24.78 -6.71
C PHE A 178 -6.99 -23.44 -6.85
N THR A 179 -5.66 -23.49 -7.04
CA THR A 179 -4.86 -22.28 -7.27
C THR A 179 -5.21 -21.62 -8.60
N VAL A 180 -5.35 -22.41 -9.67
CA VAL A 180 -5.69 -21.90 -11.01
C VAL A 180 -7.08 -21.25 -11.00
N VAL A 181 -8.09 -21.91 -10.44
CA VAL A 181 -9.45 -21.37 -10.35
C VAL A 181 -9.47 -20.06 -9.55
N THR A 182 -8.76 -20.02 -8.42
CA THR A 182 -8.67 -18.81 -7.57
C THR A 182 -8.00 -17.66 -8.32
N LEU A 183 -6.88 -17.91 -9.01
CA LEU A 183 -6.18 -16.87 -9.77
C LEU A 183 -7.03 -16.37 -10.96
N VAL A 184 -7.70 -17.27 -11.67
CA VAL A 184 -8.61 -16.88 -12.76
C VAL A 184 -9.76 -16.01 -12.22
N ALA A 185 -10.34 -16.38 -11.08
CA ALA A 185 -11.40 -15.59 -10.45
C ALA A 185 -10.90 -14.18 -10.06
N VAL A 186 -9.71 -14.08 -9.47
CA VAL A 186 -9.09 -12.79 -9.08
C VAL A 186 -8.82 -11.92 -10.32
N VAL A 187 -8.23 -12.51 -11.37
CA VAL A 187 -7.96 -11.77 -12.62
C VAL A 187 -9.26 -11.31 -13.27
N THR A 188 -10.26 -12.16 -13.34
CA THR A 188 -11.59 -11.82 -13.89
C THR A 188 -12.23 -10.68 -13.11
N TYR A 189 -12.16 -10.73 -11.77
CA TYR A 189 -12.65 -9.66 -10.89
C TYR A 189 -11.93 -8.33 -11.17
N ILE A 190 -10.60 -8.35 -11.27
CA ILE A 190 -9.81 -7.14 -11.56
C ILE A 190 -10.22 -6.55 -12.92
N VAL A 191 -10.29 -7.38 -13.97
CA VAL A 191 -10.66 -6.93 -15.32
C VAL A 191 -12.07 -6.33 -15.34
N PHE A 192 -13.02 -6.98 -14.63
CA PHE A 192 -14.39 -6.47 -14.54
C PHE A 192 -14.48 -5.14 -13.77
N THR A 193 -13.71 -4.99 -12.70
CA THR A 193 -13.71 -3.78 -11.87
C THR A 193 -13.01 -2.60 -12.55
N MET A 194 -12.07 -2.84 -13.45
CA MET A 194 -11.36 -1.80 -14.20
C MET A 194 -12.09 -1.33 -15.46
N ARG A 195 -13.18 -2.00 -15.86
CA ARG A 195 -14.03 -1.60 -16.99
C ARG A 195 -15.16 -0.68 -16.56
#